data_b4ce4e65b0e05c4b27cd4d9913953af1
#
_entry.id   b4ce4e65b0e05c4b27cd4d9913953af1
#
_cell.length_a   1.000
_cell.length_b   1.000
_cell.length_c   1.000
_cell.angle_alpha   90.00
_cell.angle_beta   90.00
_cell.angle_gamma   90.00
#
_symmetry.space_group_name_H-M   'P 1'
#
loop_
_entity.id
_entity.type
_entity.pdbx_description
1 polymer ?
#
loop_
_entity_poly.entity_id
_entity_poly.type
_entity_poly.pdbx_seq_one_letter_code
_entity_poly.pdbx_strand_id
1 'polypeptide(L)'
;CKKIFGNKVSIVPYVMPGFMLAKKVNEVYSKNPNINCLILMNHGIFTFSDDAKESYSLMIKYVSQAERAIKKLKAKKIKQIKNYSTKFSVHEIAPIIRGLSSNKKDQKFVVSYRLNKDLKYFMNGINVRSYSSKGSATPDHVIRVKPFPLIITPKKNSSIEEFKLTAKKAFNNYRKKYINYFNTNKIKAKGKKVMLDTSPRIVFVQNVGMFSIGKDLKSAKIAGDLTDTNAKVIASVEETSTYKFIPEKDLFDVEYWSLEQAKIKKQKKLLEGNVVVITGSTGAIGFATYKIFKSYGAEVVLLDYNLEKIKDLQSKIEDLCIHCDVRNKKNVKKA
;
A
#
# COMPACT_ATOMS: atom_id res chain seq x y z
N CYS A 1 -12.14 -1.96 -25.19
CA CYS A 1 -12.68 -3.24 -24.71
C CYS A 1 -13.48 -3.98 -25.79
N LYS A 2 -14.50 -3.38 -26.47
CA LYS A 2 -15.29 -4.06 -27.52
C LYS A 2 -14.43 -4.68 -28.64
N LYS A 3 -13.40 -3.97 -29.13
CA LYS A 3 -12.45 -4.49 -30.14
C LYS A 3 -11.63 -5.70 -29.67
N ILE A 4 -11.46 -5.87 -28.36
CA ILE A 4 -10.66 -6.95 -27.78
C ILE A 4 -11.54 -8.17 -27.48
N PHE A 5 -12.70 -7.95 -26.87
CA PHE A 5 -13.51 -9.02 -26.28
C PHE A 5 -14.74 -9.42 -27.11
N GLY A 6 -15.12 -8.61 -28.11
CA GLY A 6 -16.30 -8.88 -28.95
C GLY A 6 -17.63 -8.69 -28.20
N ASN A 7 -18.70 -9.36 -28.71
CA ASN A 7 -20.08 -9.17 -28.28
C ASN A 7 -20.49 -9.95 -27.01
N LYS A 8 -19.65 -10.90 -26.58
CA LYS A 8 -19.90 -11.70 -25.36
C LYS A 8 -19.53 -10.99 -24.05
N VAL A 9 -19.00 -9.76 -24.16
CA VAL A 9 -18.56 -8.94 -23.03
C VAL A 9 -19.25 -7.59 -23.07
N SER A 10 -19.86 -7.20 -21.96
CA SER A 10 -20.38 -5.84 -21.78
C SER A 10 -19.54 -5.04 -20.77
N ILE A 11 -19.57 -3.71 -20.91
CA ILE A 11 -18.82 -2.78 -20.07
C ILE A 11 -19.81 -2.05 -19.18
N VAL A 12 -19.58 -2.10 -17.87
CA VAL A 12 -20.31 -1.32 -16.88
C VAL A 12 -19.48 -0.09 -16.54
N PRO A 13 -19.99 1.14 -16.75
CA PRO A 13 -19.33 2.37 -16.31
C PRO A 13 -19.03 2.32 -14.82
N TYR A 14 -18.05 3.10 -14.37
CA TYR A 14 -17.78 3.18 -12.94
C TYR A 14 -19.03 3.62 -12.17
N VAL A 15 -19.40 2.83 -11.20
CA VAL A 15 -20.40 3.10 -10.16
C VAL A 15 -19.79 2.66 -8.84
N MET A 16 -19.98 3.47 -7.79
CA MET A 16 -19.52 3.11 -6.46
C MET A 16 -20.01 1.70 -6.07
N PRO A 17 -19.14 0.85 -5.50
CA PRO A 17 -19.53 -0.50 -5.03
C PRO A 17 -20.76 -0.48 -4.12
N GLY A 18 -21.58 -1.52 -4.20
CA GLY A 18 -22.79 -1.69 -3.40
C GLY A 18 -24.05 -1.77 -4.26
N PHE A 19 -25.22 -1.48 -3.68
CA PHE A 19 -26.51 -1.68 -4.30
C PHE A 19 -26.66 -0.99 -5.67
N MET A 20 -26.12 0.22 -5.82
CA MET A 20 -26.19 0.96 -7.09
C MET A 20 -25.41 0.28 -8.21
N LEU A 21 -24.26 -0.32 -7.89
CA LEU A 21 -23.50 -1.11 -8.85
C LEU A 21 -24.26 -2.37 -9.25
N ALA A 22 -24.86 -3.08 -8.29
CA ALA A 22 -25.68 -4.27 -8.57
C ALA A 22 -26.86 -3.94 -9.50
N LYS A 23 -27.57 -2.85 -9.23
CA LYS A 23 -28.63 -2.34 -10.10
C LYS A 23 -28.11 -2.06 -11.52
N LYS A 24 -26.96 -1.37 -11.62
CA LYS A 24 -26.35 -1.05 -12.92
C LYS A 24 -25.89 -2.28 -13.69
N VAL A 25 -25.38 -3.29 -13.01
CA VAL A 25 -25.02 -4.59 -13.58
C VAL A 25 -26.28 -5.25 -14.16
N ASN A 26 -27.37 -5.30 -13.39
CA ASN A 26 -28.64 -5.86 -13.84
C ASN A 26 -29.19 -5.13 -15.09
N GLU A 27 -29.17 -3.81 -15.11
CA GLU A 27 -29.60 -3.01 -16.28
C GLU A 27 -28.77 -3.34 -17.54
N VAL A 28 -27.46 -3.55 -17.39
CA VAL A 28 -26.57 -3.88 -18.52
C VAL A 28 -26.79 -5.31 -18.99
N TYR A 29 -26.98 -6.24 -18.07
CA TYR A 29 -27.27 -7.64 -18.38
C TYR A 29 -28.63 -7.80 -19.07
N SER A 30 -29.68 -7.14 -18.56
CA SER A 30 -31.04 -7.22 -19.15
C SER A 30 -31.10 -6.70 -20.58
N LYS A 31 -30.22 -5.75 -20.95
CA LYS A 31 -30.12 -5.24 -22.33
C LYS A 31 -29.37 -6.19 -23.27
N ASN A 32 -28.57 -7.10 -22.76
CA ASN A 32 -27.81 -8.09 -23.53
C ASN A 32 -27.59 -9.36 -22.70
N PRO A 33 -28.63 -10.23 -22.57
CA PRO A 33 -28.57 -11.43 -21.74
C PRO A 33 -27.64 -12.52 -22.29
N ASN A 34 -27.17 -12.39 -23.54
CA ASN A 34 -26.29 -13.37 -24.19
C ASN A 34 -24.80 -13.18 -23.83
N ILE A 35 -24.46 -12.28 -22.90
CA ILE A 35 -23.10 -12.10 -22.42
C ILE A 35 -22.77 -13.11 -21.32
N ASN A 36 -21.48 -13.41 -21.17
CA ASN A 36 -20.96 -14.24 -20.09
C ASN A 36 -19.82 -13.55 -19.32
N CYS A 37 -19.64 -12.25 -19.58
CA CYS A 37 -18.62 -11.47 -18.91
C CYS A 37 -19.01 -9.99 -18.86
N LEU A 38 -18.70 -9.35 -17.73
CA LEU A 38 -18.82 -7.92 -17.49
C LEU A 38 -17.46 -7.34 -17.12
N ILE A 39 -17.08 -6.24 -17.76
CA ILE A 39 -15.94 -5.43 -17.30
C ILE A 39 -16.51 -4.26 -16.53
N LEU A 40 -16.27 -4.25 -15.21
CA LEU A 40 -16.66 -3.18 -14.33
C LEU A 40 -15.50 -2.17 -14.30
N MET A 41 -15.72 -0.98 -14.90
CA MET A 41 -14.66 0.03 -15.02
C MET A 41 -14.12 0.43 -13.64
N ASN A 42 -12.80 0.47 -13.51
CA ASN A 42 -12.08 0.75 -12.26
C ASN A 42 -12.41 -0.21 -11.09
N HIS A 43 -12.97 -1.38 -11.38
CA HIS A 43 -13.29 -2.38 -10.37
C HIS A 43 -12.70 -3.75 -10.71
N GLY A 44 -12.95 -4.26 -11.91
CA GLY A 44 -12.44 -5.55 -12.34
C GLY A 44 -13.28 -6.23 -13.43
N ILE A 45 -13.08 -7.52 -13.56
CA ILE A 45 -13.80 -8.39 -14.50
C ILE A 45 -14.70 -9.34 -13.72
N PHE A 46 -15.88 -9.61 -14.25
CA PHE A 46 -16.87 -10.51 -13.67
C PHE A 46 -17.34 -11.48 -14.75
N THR A 47 -17.14 -12.78 -14.54
CA THR A 47 -17.60 -13.86 -15.44
C THR A 47 -18.64 -14.71 -14.74
N PHE A 48 -19.55 -15.29 -15.50
CA PHE A 48 -20.63 -16.09 -14.96
C PHE A 48 -21.07 -17.14 -15.97
N SER A 49 -21.51 -18.28 -15.45
CA SER A 49 -22.13 -19.44 -16.15
C SER A 49 -22.89 -20.23 -15.09
N ASP A 50 -23.78 -21.12 -15.53
CA ASP A 50 -24.44 -22.09 -14.66
C ASP A 50 -23.48 -23.14 -14.13
N ASP A 51 -22.34 -23.35 -14.79
CA ASP A 51 -21.23 -24.19 -14.33
C ASP A 51 -20.07 -23.38 -13.80
N ALA A 52 -19.63 -23.69 -12.57
CA ALA A 52 -18.55 -22.98 -11.89
C ALA A 52 -17.19 -23.11 -12.61
N LYS A 53 -16.91 -24.30 -13.19
CA LYS A 53 -15.67 -24.56 -13.95
C LYS A 53 -15.65 -23.75 -15.23
N GLU A 54 -16.81 -23.66 -15.91
CA GLU A 54 -16.95 -22.84 -17.11
C GLU A 54 -16.76 -21.35 -16.77
N SER A 55 -17.40 -20.82 -15.71
CA SER A 55 -17.23 -19.44 -15.26
C SER A 55 -15.75 -19.12 -14.99
N TYR A 56 -15.02 -20.01 -14.30
CA TYR A 56 -13.58 -19.86 -14.06
C TYR A 56 -12.77 -19.88 -15.38
N SER A 57 -13.10 -20.80 -16.29
CA SER A 57 -12.42 -20.92 -17.58
C SER A 57 -12.61 -19.67 -18.44
N LEU A 58 -13.79 -19.05 -18.40
CA LEU A 58 -14.08 -17.76 -19.03
C LEU A 58 -13.23 -16.64 -18.45
N MET A 59 -13.03 -16.61 -17.13
CA MET A 59 -12.15 -15.63 -16.46
C MET A 59 -10.74 -15.72 -17.03
N ILE A 60 -10.14 -16.91 -17.01
CA ILE A 60 -8.78 -17.14 -17.55
C ILE A 60 -8.71 -16.77 -19.05
N LYS A 61 -9.71 -17.14 -19.83
CA LYS A 61 -9.79 -16.80 -21.27
C LYS A 61 -9.75 -15.29 -21.49
N TYR A 62 -10.61 -14.52 -20.81
CA TYR A 62 -10.70 -13.07 -21.01
C TYR A 62 -9.50 -12.32 -20.46
N VAL A 63 -8.95 -12.72 -19.31
CA VAL A 63 -7.72 -12.16 -18.77
C VAL A 63 -6.57 -12.38 -19.75
N SER A 64 -6.37 -13.61 -20.24
CA SER A 64 -5.34 -13.94 -21.24
C SER A 64 -5.52 -13.18 -22.56
N GLN A 65 -6.77 -12.92 -22.95
CA GLN A 65 -7.07 -12.11 -24.14
C GLN A 65 -6.69 -10.64 -23.95
N ALA A 66 -6.94 -10.09 -22.74
CA ALA A 66 -6.51 -8.74 -22.37
C ALA A 66 -4.97 -8.63 -22.36
N GLU A 67 -4.28 -9.59 -21.75
CA GLU A 67 -2.81 -9.63 -21.70
C GLU A 67 -2.19 -9.67 -23.09
N ARG A 68 -2.72 -10.52 -23.99
CA ARG A 68 -2.26 -10.57 -25.38
C ARG A 68 -2.49 -9.24 -26.12
N ALA A 69 -3.62 -8.58 -25.86
CA ALA A 69 -3.90 -7.28 -26.46
C ALA A 69 -2.95 -6.19 -25.94
N ILE A 70 -2.66 -6.17 -24.65
CA ILE A 70 -1.72 -5.20 -24.03
C ILE A 70 -0.32 -5.40 -24.59
N LYS A 71 0.17 -6.66 -24.72
CA LYS A 71 1.49 -6.97 -25.30
C LYS A 71 1.69 -6.44 -26.73
N LYS A 72 0.59 -6.24 -27.49
CA LYS A 72 0.65 -5.67 -28.83
C LYS A 72 0.73 -4.14 -28.87
N LEU A 73 0.53 -3.47 -27.72
CA LEU A 73 0.61 -2.02 -27.66
C LEU A 73 2.10 -1.56 -27.74
N LYS A 74 2.35 -0.48 -28.47
CA LYS A 74 3.66 0.16 -28.47
C LYS A 74 3.88 0.87 -27.14
N ALA A 75 4.73 0.31 -26.30
CA ALA A 75 5.07 0.89 -25.01
C ALA A 75 6.23 1.89 -25.15
N LYS A 76 6.12 3.03 -24.45
CA LYS A 76 7.20 4.01 -24.26
C LYS A 76 7.63 3.95 -22.80
N LYS A 77 8.89 3.63 -22.55
CA LYS A 77 9.42 3.60 -21.18
C LYS A 77 9.21 4.94 -20.46
N ILE A 78 8.83 4.88 -19.19
CA ILE A 78 8.74 6.05 -18.32
C ILE A 78 10.13 6.68 -18.21
N LYS A 79 10.24 7.98 -18.51
CA LYS A 79 11.50 8.72 -18.32
C LYS A 79 11.89 8.71 -16.85
N GLN A 80 13.12 8.31 -16.57
CA GLN A 80 13.65 8.16 -15.21
C GLN A 80 14.45 9.39 -14.78
N ILE A 81 14.42 9.72 -13.49
CA ILE A 81 15.40 10.62 -12.89
C ILE A 81 16.80 9.99 -12.96
N LYS A 82 17.85 10.82 -12.87
CA LYS A 82 19.22 10.30 -12.76
C LYS A 82 19.33 9.40 -11.53
N ASN A 83 19.91 8.22 -11.73
CA ASN A 83 20.23 7.33 -10.63
C ASN A 83 21.47 7.87 -9.90
N TYR A 84 21.39 7.96 -8.58
CA TYR A 84 22.51 8.33 -7.69
C TYR A 84 22.39 7.59 -6.38
N SER A 85 23.53 7.34 -5.73
CA SER A 85 23.56 6.82 -4.37
C SER A 85 23.40 7.96 -3.36
N THR A 86 22.76 7.65 -2.24
CA THR A 86 22.68 8.54 -1.07
C THR A 86 23.80 8.21 -0.08
N LYS A 87 24.19 9.16 0.77
CA LYS A 87 25.18 8.93 1.83
C LYS A 87 24.59 8.26 3.08
N PHE A 88 23.29 8.06 3.13
CA PHE A 88 22.59 7.44 4.24
C PHE A 88 21.98 6.09 3.84
N SER A 89 21.87 5.21 4.82
CA SER A 89 21.25 3.89 4.67
C SER A 89 19.74 3.92 4.94
N VAL A 90 19.06 2.84 4.59
CA VAL A 90 17.64 2.62 4.93
C VAL A 90 17.43 2.63 6.44
N HIS A 91 18.37 2.06 7.21
CA HIS A 91 18.27 1.96 8.66
C HIS A 91 18.34 3.33 9.36
N GLU A 92 19.04 4.29 8.77
CA GLU A 92 19.11 5.65 9.30
C GLU A 92 17.85 6.46 9.03
N ILE A 93 17.22 6.26 7.85
CA ILE A 93 16.05 7.06 7.49
C ILE A 93 14.71 6.44 7.92
N ALA A 94 14.63 5.12 8.13
CA ALA A 94 13.40 4.48 8.57
C ALA A 94 12.87 5.01 9.92
N PRO A 95 13.71 5.22 10.95
CA PRO A 95 13.28 5.88 12.20
C PRO A 95 12.79 7.30 12.00
N ILE A 96 13.40 8.07 11.08
CA ILE A 96 12.97 9.44 10.76
C ILE A 96 11.57 9.42 10.14
N ILE A 97 11.34 8.54 9.16
CA ILE A 97 10.03 8.38 8.50
C ILE A 97 8.98 7.94 9.52
N ARG A 98 9.31 6.97 10.38
CA ARG A 98 8.42 6.50 11.45
C ARG A 98 8.07 7.63 12.42
N GLY A 99 9.05 8.38 12.90
CA GLY A 99 8.85 9.50 13.81
C GLY A 99 8.00 10.61 13.20
N LEU A 100 8.24 10.96 11.93
CA LEU A 100 7.43 11.94 11.21
C LEU A 100 6.00 11.48 10.92
N SER A 101 5.76 10.17 10.82
CA SER A 101 4.41 9.61 10.66
C SER A 101 3.59 9.72 11.95
N SER A 102 4.22 9.58 13.11
CA SER A 102 3.62 9.62 14.45
C SER A 102 3.52 11.06 14.94
N ASN A 103 2.56 11.85 14.41
CA ASN A 103 2.49 13.29 14.69
C ASN A 103 1.69 13.66 15.95
N LYS A 104 1.01 12.70 16.58
CA LYS A 104 0.28 12.87 17.84
C LYS A 104 0.89 11.97 18.91
N LYS A 105 0.90 12.42 20.17
CA LYS A 105 1.51 11.70 21.29
C LYS A 105 1.00 10.25 21.43
N ASP A 106 -0.28 10.02 21.11
CA ASP A 106 -0.93 8.72 21.25
C ASP A 106 -1.10 7.95 19.93
N GLN A 107 -0.48 8.43 18.84
CA GLN A 107 -0.57 7.79 17.54
C GLN A 107 0.81 7.32 17.11
N LYS A 108 1.07 6.03 17.30
CA LYS A 108 2.30 5.36 16.88
C LYS A 108 2.05 4.53 15.63
N PHE A 109 3.07 4.43 14.80
CA PHE A 109 3.02 3.64 13.57
C PHE A 109 4.23 2.72 13.48
N VAL A 110 4.05 1.65 12.71
CA VAL A 110 5.11 0.75 12.26
C VAL A 110 5.39 1.04 10.80
N VAL A 111 6.64 0.86 10.40
CA VAL A 111 7.11 1.09 9.04
C VAL A 111 7.68 -0.22 8.49
N SER A 112 7.30 -0.56 7.27
CA SER A 112 7.89 -1.65 6.49
C SER A 112 8.59 -1.08 5.27
N TYR A 113 9.78 -1.58 4.97
CA TYR A 113 10.56 -1.16 3.80
C TYR A 113 10.47 -2.19 2.69
N ARG A 114 10.42 -1.70 1.45
CA ARG A 114 10.45 -2.55 0.25
C ARG A 114 11.16 -1.85 -0.91
N LEU A 115 11.95 -2.63 -1.63
CA LEU A 115 12.53 -2.24 -2.90
C LEU A 115 12.59 -3.45 -3.81
N ASN A 116 12.04 -3.32 -5.01
CA ASN A 116 12.19 -4.26 -6.12
C ASN A 116 12.35 -3.48 -7.43
N LYS A 117 12.59 -4.18 -8.53
CA LYS A 117 12.83 -3.58 -9.85
C LYS A 117 11.66 -2.70 -10.32
N ASP A 118 10.44 -3.18 -10.14
CA ASP A 118 9.22 -2.51 -10.62
C ASP A 118 8.91 -1.26 -9.80
N LEU A 119 9.03 -1.36 -8.46
CA LEU A 119 8.89 -0.20 -7.57
C LEU A 119 9.96 0.86 -7.85
N LYS A 120 11.23 0.45 -8.05
CA LYS A 120 12.31 1.38 -8.41
C LYS A 120 12.00 2.10 -9.70
N TYR A 121 11.55 1.36 -10.72
CA TYR A 121 11.15 1.91 -12.01
C TYR A 121 10.00 2.90 -11.87
N PHE A 122 8.95 2.54 -11.15
CA PHE A 122 7.79 3.39 -10.91
C PHE A 122 8.14 4.67 -10.16
N MET A 123 8.79 4.54 -8.99
CA MET A 123 9.02 5.68 -8.09
C MET A 123 10.09 6.66 -8.60
N ASN A 124 11.01 6.20 -9.46
CA ASN A 124 12.04 7.05 -10.05
C ASN A 124 11.63 7.72 -11.38
N GLY A 125 10.38 7.53 -11.82
CA GLY A 125 9.86 8.27 -12.95
C GLY A 125 9.82 9.79 -12.72
N ILE A 126 10.19 10.58 -13.72
CA ILE A 126 10.21 12.06 -13.64
C ILE A 126 8.83 12.59 -13.23
N ASN A 127 7.75 12.00 -13.76
CA ASN A 127 6.38 12.44 -13.53
C ASN A 127 5.67 11.65 -12.41
N VAL A 128 6.41 10.97 -11.52
CA VAL A 128 5.82 10.13 -10.46
C VAL A 128 4.79 10.89 -9.60
N ARG A 129 5.02 12.17 -9.32
CA ARG A 129 4.08 13.01 -8.55
C ARG A 129 2.73 13.18 -9.26
N SER A 130 2.71 13.18 -10.58
CA SER A 130 1.49 13.28 -11.37
C SER A 130 0.73 11.96 -11.38
N TYR A 131 1.34 10.89 -11.90
CA TYR A 131 0.59 9.64 -12.10
C TYR A 131 0.28 8.89 -10.80
N SER A 132 1.12 9.00 -9.77
CA SER A 132 0.86 8.34 -8.47
C SER A 132 -0.18 9.07 -7.61
N SER A 133 -0.52 10.34 -7.93
CA SER A 133 -1.51 11.12 -7.19
C SER A 133 -2.94 10.98 -7.71
N LYS A 134 -3.16 10.14 -8.73
CA LYS A 134 -4.47 9.95 -9.35
C LYS A 134 -5.33 8.88 -8.70
N GLY A 135 -4.86 8.26 -7.62
CA GLY A 135 -5.55 7.17 -6.92
C GLY A 135 -4.97 5.79 -7.24
N SER A 136 -5.46 4.77 -6.56
CA SER A 136 -5.06 3.37 -6.71
C SER A 136 -5.81 2.71 -7.88
N ALA A 137 -5.26 1.62 -8.44
CA ALA A 137 -5.84 0.91 -9.58
C ALA A 137 -7.28 0.43 -9.32
N THR A 138 -7.60 0.09 -8.07
CA THR A 138 -8.93 -0.24 -7.58
C THR A 138 -9.32 0.73 -6.47
N PRO A 139 -10.55 1.30 -6.47
CA PRO A 139 -10.96 2.34 -5.53
C PRO A 139 -10.88 1.95 -4.06
N ASP A 140 -11.28 0.73 -3.72
CA ASP A 140 -11.31 0.21 -2.35
C ASP A 140 -9.93 0.13 -1.69
N HIS A 141 -8.84 0.07 -2.46
CA HIS A 141 -7.49 0.14 -1.91
C HIS A 141 -7.21 1.45 -1.16
N VAL A 142 -7.96 2.53 -1.46
CA VAL A 142 -7.78 3.85 -0.82
C VAL A 142 -7.87 3.80 0.71
N ILE A 143 -8.66 2.89 1.28
CA ILE A 143 -8.77 2.73 2.74
C ILE A 143 -7.46 2.26 3.38
N ARG A 144 -6.57 1.61 2.59
CA ARG A 144 -5.28 1.07 3.03
C ARG A 144 -4.11 1.96 2.66
N VAL A 145 -4.14 2.57 1.46
CA VAL A 145 -2.99 3.32 0.92
C VAL A 145 -3.17 4.83 0.91
N LYS A 146 -4.39 5.31 1.22
CA LYS A 146 -4.84 6.71 1.06
C LYS A 146 -4.86 7.17 -0.40
N PRO A 147 -5.43 8.36 -0.72
CA PRO A 147 -5.64 8.79 -2.09
C PRO A 147 -4.34 9.06 -2.87
N PHE A 148 -3.25 9.35 -2.18
CA PHE A 148 -1.95 9.62 -2.81
C PHE A 148 -0.79 9.27 -1.88
N PRO A 149 0.38 8.90 -2.43
CA PRO A 149 1.59 8.67 -1.65
C PRO A 149 2.30 9.99 -1.32
N LEU A 150 3.19 9.95 -0.34
CA LEU A 150 4.20 10.98 -0.12
C LEU A 150 5.45 10.65 -0.95
N ILE A 151 6.00 11.64 -1.65
CA ILE A 151 7.22 11.48 -2.44
C ILE A 151 8.28 12.41 -1.90
N ILE A 152 9.40 11.82 -1.50
CA ILE A 152 10.61 12.52 -1.07
C ILE A 152 11.69 12.31 -2.13
N THR A 153 12.27 13.41 -2.60
CA THR A 153 13.39 13.39 -3.54
C THR A 153 14.62 13.92 -2.82
N PRO A 154 15.49 13.05 -2.27
CA PRO A 154 16.73 13.49 -1.64
C PRO A 154 17.64 14.17 -2.67
N LYS A 155 18.48 15.10 -2.25
CA LYS A 155 19.55 15.62 -3.09
C LYS A 155 20.67 14.59 -3.19
N LYS A 156 21.41 14.58 -4.31
CA LYS A 156 22.64 13.80 -4.43
C LYS A 156 23.61 14.18 -3.31
N ASN A 157 24.20 13.19 -2.68
CA ASN A 157 25.17 13.36 -1.58
C ASN A 157 24.64 14.11 -0.33
N SER A 158 23.31 14.25 -0.18
CA SER A 158 22.75 14.87 1.05
C SER A 158 23.11 14.08 2.31
N SER A 159 23.34 14.81 3.40
CA SER A 159 23.52 14.24 4.73
C SER A 159 22.20 13.73 5.32
N ILE A 160 22.27 13.03 6.43
CA ILE A 160 21.06 12.55 7.14
C ILE A 160 20.25 13.72 7.72
N GLU A 161 20.91 14.79 8.15
CA GLU A 161 20.28 16.01 8.67
C GLU A 161 19.51 16.73 7.55
N GLU A 162 20.12 16.87 6.37
CA GLU A 162 19.47 17.45 5.20
C GLU A 162 18.27 16.61 4.75
N PHE A 163 18.41 15.26 4.79
CA PHE A 163 17.29 14.37 4.55
C PHE A 163 16.16 14.59 5.56
N LYS A 164 16.48 14.70 6.87
CA LYS A 164 15.50 14.93 7.94
C LYS A 164 14.70 16.21 7.71
N LEU A 165 15.37 17.30 7.33
CA LEU A 165 14.72 18.58 7.00
C LEU A 165 13.81 18.47 5.77
N THR A 166 14.31 17.82 4.71
CA THR A 166 13.54 17.58 3.48
C THR A 166 12.30 16.72 3.75
N ALA A 167 12.46 15.65 4.51
CA ALA A 167 11.38 14.77 4.91
C ALA A 167 10.33 15.50 5.76
N LYS A 168 10.76 16.29 6.76
CA LYS A 168 9.85 17.09 7.61
C LYS A 168 9.01 18.04 6.77
N LYS A 169 9.61 18.77 5.83
CA LYS A 169 8.90 19.65 4.90
C LYS A 169 7.89 18.87 4.04
N ALA A 170 8.29 17.73 3.49
CA ALA A 170 7.46 16.88 2.66
C ALA A 170 6.25 16.32 3.44
N PHE A 171 6.43 15.83 4.66
CA PHE A 171 5.36 15.38 5.54
C PHE A 171 4.37 16.50 5.89
N ASN A 172 4.85 17.70 6.18
CA ASN A 172 3.99 18.85 6.46
C ASN A 172 3.14 19.25 5.24
N ASN A 173 3.74 19.25 4.05
CA ASN A 173 3.01 19.52 2.81
C ASN A 173 1.97 18.43 2.50
N TYR A 174 2.31 17.17 2.75
CA TYR A 174 1.36 16.05 2.61
C TYR A 174 0.15 16.24 3.52
N ARG A 175 0.36 16.57 4.80
CA ARG A 175 -0.73 16.81 5.76
C ARG A 175 -1.64 17.94 5.30
N LYS A 176 -1.07 19.06 4.86
CA LYS A 176 -1.84 20.20 4.31
C LYS A 176 -2.66 19.75 3.09
N LYS A 177 -2.06 19.00 2.18
CA LYS A 177 -2.74 18.46 1.00
C LYS A 177 -3.90 17.53 1.39
N TYR A 178 -3.70 16.62 2.37
CA TYR A 178 -4.73 15.71 2.82
C TYR A 178 -5.88 16.43 3.56
N ILE A 179 -5.57 17.43 4.38
CA ILE A 179 -6.58 18.29 5.02
C ILE A 179 -7.42 19.03 3.97
N ASN A 180 -6.77 19.59 2.97
CA ASN A 180 -7.46 20.26 1.87
C ASN A 180 -8.37 19.29 1.08
N TYR A 181 -7.85 18.12 0.71
CA TYR A 181 -8.63 17.04 0.09
C TYR A 181 -9.88 16.69 0.91
N PHE A 182 -9.74 16.50 2.23
CA PHE A 182 -10.88 16.24 3.10
C PHE A 182 -11.87 17.40 3.11
N ASN A 183 -11.39 18.64 3.32
CA ASN A 183 -12.26 19.81 3.46
C ASN A 183 -13.04 20.12 2.17
N THR A 184 -12.40 19.94 1.00
CA THR A 184 -13.05 20.15 -0.30
C THR A 184 -14.14 19.11 -0.56
N ASN A 185 -13.90 17.85 -0.24
CA ASN A 185 -14.82 16.77 -0.60
C ASN A 185 -15.91 16.53 0.45
N LYS A 186 -15.69 16.80 1.75
CA LYS A 186 -16.70 16.62 2.80
C LYS A 186 -17.97 17.45 2.57
N ILE A 187 -17.85 18.60 1.91
CA ILE A 187 -18.99 19.50 1.62
C ILE A 187 -19.97 18.83 0.65
N LYS A 188 -19.45 17.99 -0.25
CA LYS A 188 -20.24 17.30 -1.29
C LYS A 188 -20.67 15.89 -0.85
N ALA A 189 -20.17 15.40 0.29
CA ALA A 189 -20.42 14.05 0.76
C ALA A 189 -21.73 13.94 1.55
N LYS A 190 -22.40 12.80 1.44
CA LYS A 190 -23.59 12.51 2.25
C LYS A 190 -23.22 12.19 3.69
N GLY A 191 -23.91 12.80 4.63
CA GLY A 191 -23.77 12.59 6.08
C GLY A 191 -22.48 13.19 6.66
N LYS A 192 -22.40 13.20 8.00
CA LYS A 192 -21.25 13.74 8.75
C LYS A 192 -20.02 12.87 8.54
N LYS A 193 -18.93 13.46 8.05
CA LYS A 193 -17.63 12.79 7.90
C LYS A 193 -16.65 13.31 8.94
N VAL A 194 -15.90 12.38 9.55
CA VAL A 194 -14.82 12.68 10.51
C VAL A 194 -13.50 12.38 9.82
N MET A 195 -12.59 13.37 9.84
CA MET A 195 -11.29 13.24 9.16
C MET A 195 -10.46 12.14 9.80
N LEU A 196 -9.95 11.24 8.97
CA LEU A 196 -8.96 10.24 9.36
C LEU A 196 -7.63 10.92 9.73
N ASP A 197 -6.69 10.14 10.31
CA ASP A 197 -5.35 10.67 10.56
C ASP A 197 -4.71 11.20 9.27
N THR A 198 -3.88 12.22 9.39
CA THR A 198 -3.27 12.93 8.26
C THR A 198 -1.92 12.36 7.83
N SER A 199 -1.50 11.21 8.38
CA SER A 199 -0.21 10.59 8.03
C SER A 199 -0.31 9.81 6.72
N PRO A 200 0.71 9.86 5.85
CA PRO A 200 0.75 9.02 4.65
C PRO A 200 0.76 7.54 5.03
N ARG A 201 0.27 6.70 4.14
CA ARG A 201 0.45 5.24 4.25
C ARG A 201 1.60 4.74 3.41
N ILE A 202 1.95 5.49 2.37
CA ILE A 202 3.04 5.17 1.45
C ILE A 202 3.96 6.38 1.32
N VAL A 203 5.25 6.13 1.49
CA VAL A 203 6.32 7.11 1.29
C VAL A 203 7.32 6.53 0.28
N PHE A 204 7.41 7.13 -0.89
CA PHE A 204 8.48 6.87 -1.84
C PHE A 204 9.65 7.80 -1.57
N VAL A 205 10.80 7.22 -1.28
CA VAL A 205 12.07 7.96 -1.24
C VAL A 205 12.83 7.61 -2.51
N GLN A 206 12.83 8.53 -3.48
CA GLN A 206 13.43 8.29 -4.80
C GLN A 206 14.91 7.90 -4.66
N ASN A 207 15.34 6.94 -5.47
CA ASN A 207 16.66 6.27 -5.42
C ASN A 207 16.92 5.41 -4.16
N VAL A 208 16.00 5.34 -3.20
CA VAL A 208 16.16 4.55 -1.97
C VAL A 208 15.15 3.42 -1.91
N GLY A 209 13.84 3.70 -1.92
CA GLY A 209 12.82 2.68 -1.84
C GLY A 209 11.47 3.18 -1.32
N MET A 210 10.57 2.25 -1.08
CA MET A 210 9.23 2.49 -0.55
C MET A 210 9.18 2.14 0.94
N PHE A 211 8.59 3.04 1.72
CA PHE A 211 8.22 2.82 3.10
C PHE A 211 6.69 2.79 3.19
N SER A 212 6.14 1.69 3.64
CA SER A 212 4.72 1.55 3.94
C SER A 212 4.46 1.64 5.43
N ILE A 213 3.38 2.31 5.81
CA ILE A 213 3.11 2.76 7.19
C ILE A 213 1.76 2.19 7.63
N GLY A 214 1.74 1.52 8.77
CA GLY A 214 0.55 0.94 9.36
C GLY A 214 0.50 1.08 10.88
N LYS A 215 -0.63 0.80 11.47
CA LYS A 215 -0.79 0.75 12.92
C LYS A 215 -0.10 -0.47 13.54
N ASP A 216 0.02 -1.53 12.75
CA ASP A 216 0.74 -2.77 13.02
C ASP A 216 1.54 -3.16 11.78
N LEU A 217 2.47 -4.11 11.92
CA LEU A 217 3.32 -4.58 10.81
C LEU A 217 2.48 -5.21 9.69
N LYS A 218 1.41 -5.94 10.04
CA LYS A 218 0.50 -6.55 9.07
C LYS A 218 -0.15 -5.48 8.18
N SER A 219 -0.66 -4.41 8.78
CA SER A 219 -1.27 -3.29 8.04
C SER A 219 -0.25 -2.56 7.16
N ALA A 220 0.99 -2.38 7.64
CA ALA A 220 2.07 -1.80 6.85
C ALA A 220 2.43 -2.68 5.66
N LYS A 221 2.58 -4.00 5.85
CA LYS A 221 2.84 -4.97 4.77
C LYS A 221 1.73 -4.97 3.72
N ILE A 222 0.45 -5.02 4.15
CA ILE A 222 -0.72 -4.96 3.23
C ILE A 222 -0.67 -3.69 2.38
N ALA A 223 -0.43 -2.52 2.98
CA ALA A 223 -0.31 -1.28 2.23
C ALA A 223 0.83 -1.33 1.20
N GLY A 224 1.96 -1.97 1.56
CA GLY A 224 3.08 -2.23 0.67
C GLY A 224 2.74 -3.15 -0.50
N ASP A 225 2.05 -4.27 -0.25
CA ASP A 225 1.63 -5.25 -1.28
C ASP A 225 0.68 -4.62 -2.30
N LEU A 226 -0.32 -3.89 -1.80
CA LEU A 226 -1.27 -3.16 -2.65
C LEU A 226 -0.55 -2.10 -3.51
N THR A 227 0.43 -1.40 -2.94
CA THR A 227 1.18 -0.37 -3.67
C THR A 227 2.11 -0.99 -4.71
N ASP A 228 2.71 -2.14 -4.43
CA ASP A 228 3.54 -2.86 -5.41
C ASP A 228 2.73 -3.26 -6.65
N THR A 229 1.53 -3.81 -6.43
CA THR A 229 0.58 -4.13 -7.50
C THR A 229 0.13 -2.88 -8.24
N ASN A 230 -0.26 -1.82 -7.53
CA ASN A 230 -0.67 -0.54 -8.13
C ASN A 230 0.45 0.08 -8.98
N ALA A 231 1.70 0.02 -8.51
CA ALA A 231 2.85 0.55 -9.24
C ALA A 231 3.04 -0.14 -10.60
N LYS A 232 2.90 -1.46 -10.66
CA LYS A 232 2.96 -2.24 -11.91
C LYS A 232 1.85 -1.85 -12.89
N VAL A 233 0.60 -1.78 -12.40
CA VAL A 233 -0.56 -1.42 -13.23
C VAL A 233 -0.41 0.01 -13.76
N ILE A 234 -0.12 0.97 -12.90
CA ILE A 234 -0.01 2.39 -13.29
C ILE A 234 1.17 2.57 -14.27
N ALA A 235 2.33 1.95 -14.01
CA ALA A 235 3.48 2.02 -14.91
C ALA A 235 3.13 1.48 -16.31
N SER A 236 2.50 0.31 -16.40
CA SER A 236 2.09 -0.30 -17.67
C SER A 236 1.11 0.60 -18.45
N VAL A 237 0.23 1.31 -17.76
CA VAL A 237 -0.70 2.25 -18.40
C VAL A 237 0.05 3.51 -18.86
N GLU A 238 0.95 4.07 -18.05
CA GLU A 238 1.74 5.27 -18.42
C GLU A 238 2.72 4.99 -19.57
N GLU A 239 3.15 3.73 -19.76
CA GLU A 239 3.95 3.33 -20.92
C GLU A 239 3.16 3.28 -22.23
N THR A 240 1.87 3.05 -22.18
CA THR A 240 1.02 2.87 -23.39
C THR A 240 0.05 4.01 -23.61
N SER A 241 -0.30 4.75 -22.56
CA SER A 241 -1.26 5.85 -22.59
C SER A 241 -1.06 6.76 -21.37
N THR A 242 -2.10 7.41 -20.90
CA THR A 242 -2.10 8.21 -19.66
C THR A 242 -3.00 7.55 -18.63
N TYR A 243 -2.48 7.25 -17.45
CA TYR A 243 -3.28 6.71 -16.35
C TYR A 243 -4.37 7.69 -15.93
N LYS A 244 -5.61 7.21 -15.96
CA LYS A 244 -6.80 7.93 -15.51
C LYS A 244 -7.48 7.10 -14.43
N PHE A 245 -8.00 7.77 -13.44
CA PHE A 245 -8.73 7.15 -12.35
C PHE A 245 -10.10 7.81 -12.16
N ILE A 246 -10.88 7.30 -11.22
CA ILE A 246 -12.19 7.88 -10.88
C ILE A 246 -12.03 9.32 -10.36
N PRO A 247 -13.09 10.17 -10.44
CA PRO A 247 -13.07 11.50 -9.86
C PRO A 247 -12.70 11.48 -8.38
N GLU A 248 -12.00 12.52 -7.93
CA GLU A 248 -11.55 12.66 -6.54
C GLU A 248 -12.70 12.55 -5.53
N LYS A 249 -13.88 13.08 -5.90
CA LYS A 249 -15.10 12.96 -5.09
C LYS A 249 -15.49 11.49 -4.87
N ASP A 250 -15.48 10.68 -5.93
CA ASP A 250 -15.87 9.27 -5.83
C ASP A 250 -14.84 8.47 -5.03
N LEU A 251 -13.56 8.80 -5.17
CA LEU A 251 -12.49 8.24 -4.35
C LEU A 251 -12.68 8.59 -2.86
N PHE A 252 -13.07 9.83 -2.57
CA PHE A 252 -13.41 10.29 -1.21
C PHE A 252 -14.61 9.53 -0.64
N ASP A 253 -15.66 9.35 -1.45
CA ASP A 253 -16.86 8.62 -1.01
C ASP A 253 -16.51 7.17 -0.62
N VAL A 254 -15.59 6.50 -1.34
CA VAL A 254 -15.10 5.16 -1.00
C VAL A 254 -14.22 5.21 0.27
N GLU A 255 -13.25 6.14 0.37
CA GLU A 255 -12.36 6.25 1.54
C GLU A 255 -13.14 6.48 2.83
N TYR A 256 -14.20 7.29 2.78
CA TYR A 256 -15.03 7.67 3.95
C TYR A 256 -16.35 6.89 4.03
N TRP A 257 -16.49 5.81 3.28
CA TRP A 257 -17.65 4.94 3.39
C TRP A 257 -17.56 4.08 4.66
N SER A 258 -18.63 4.12 5.47
CA SER A 258 -18.66 3.42 6.77
C SER A 258 -18.43 1.91 6.65
N LEU A 259 -18.95 1.25 5.61
CA LEU A 259 -18.76 -0.18 5.38
C LEU A 259 -17.31 -0.51 4.98
N GLU A 260 -16.66 0.34 4.19
CA GLU A 260 -15.24 0.16 3.85
C GLU A 260 -14.35 0.41 5.08
N GLN A 261 -14.64 1.45 5.86
CA GLN A 261 -13.90 1.73 7.09
C GLN A 261 -14.09 0.61 8.15
N ALA A 262 -15.25 -0.06 8.17
CA ALA A 262 -15.49 -1.19 9.07
C ALA A 262 -14.54 -2.37 8.80
N LYS A 263 -14.12 -2.60 7.54
CA LYS A 263 -13.15 -3.66 7.17
C LYS A 263 -11.79 -3.51 7.84
N ILE A 264 -11.41 -2.28 8.20
CA ILE A 264 -10.10 -1.98 8.81
C ILE A 264 -10.21 -1.53 10.27
N LYS A 265 -11.43 -1.38 10.80
CA LYS A 265 -11.66 -0.97 12.18
C LYS A 265 -11.36 -2.15 13.10
N LYS A 266 -10.33 -2.01 13.92
CA LYS A 266 -9.99 -2.94 14.99
C LYS A 266 -10.03 -2.22 16.34
N GLN A 267 -10.27 -2.96 17.40
CA GLN A 267 -10.08 -2.44 18.75
C GLN A 267 -8.60 -2.11 18.94
N LYS A 268 -8.31 -0.86 19.34
CA LYS A 268 -6.94 -0.41 19.61
C LYS A 268 -6.40 -1.19 20.81
N LYS A 269 -5.25 -1.84 20.62
CA LYS A 269 -4.53 -2.50 21.71
C LYS A 269 -3.61 -1.51 22.42
N LEU A 270 -3.30 -1.79 23.68
CA LEU A 270 -2.50 -0.91 24.55
C LEU A 270 -1.15 -0.52 23.95
N LEU A 271 -0.48 -1.47 23.33
CA LEU A 271 0.86 -1.30 22.76
C LEU A 271 0.88 -1.26 21.23
N GLU A 272 -0.29 -1.04 20.59
CA GLU A 272 -0.37 -0.90 19.13
C GLU A 272 0.60 0.16 18.61
N GLY A 273 1.40 -0.20 17.59
CA GLY A 273 2.41 0.66 17.00
C GLY A 273 3.71 0.81 17.79
N ASN A 274 3.85 0.14 18.95
CA ASN A 274 5.11 0.05 19.65
C ASN A 274 5.98 -1.07 19.07
N VAL A 275 7.29 -0.84 19.03
CA VAL A 275 8.28 -1.86 18.73
C VAL A 275 9.06 -2.14 20.01
N VAL A 276 9.11 -3.40 20.41
CA VAL A 276 9.76 -3.87 21.64
C VAL A 276 10.88 -4.82 21.26
N VAL A 277 12.06 -4.60 21.81
CA VAL A 277 13.23 -5.48 21.64
C VAL A 277 13.42 -6.24 22.95
N ILE A 278 13.47 -7.58 22.86
CA ILE A 278 13.64 -8.47 24.01
C ILE A 278 14.96 -9.22 23.86
N THR A 279 15.88 -9.04 24.80
CA THR A 279 17.13 -9.78 24.90
C THR A 279 16.95 -11.02 25.79
N GLY A 280 17.71 -12.08 25.55
CA GLY A 280 17.52 -13.37 26.26
C GLY A 280 16.15 -13.99 25.97
N SER A 281 15.65 -13.78 24.75
CA SER A 281 14.28 -14.09 24.34
C SER A 281 13.95 -15.58 24.28
N THR A 282 14.94 -16.46 24.17
CA THR A 282 14.75 -17.92 24.18
C THR A 282 14.70 -18.51 25.59
N GLY A 283 14.99 -17.72 26.64
CA GLY A 283 14.83 -18.10 28.03
C GLY A 283 13.35 -18.04 28.49
N ALA A 284 13.02 -18.70 29.58
CA ALA A 284 11.66 -18.79 30.12
C ALA A 284 11.03 -17.38 30.34
N ILE A 285 11.76 -16.48 30.98
CA ILE A 285 11.29 -15.10 31.26
C ILE A 285 11.15 -14.31 29.95
N GLY A 286 12.16 -14.33 29.07
CA GLY A 286 12.15 -13.60 27.81
C GLY A 286 10.99 -14.04 26.91
N PHE A 287 10.74 -15.33 26.80
CA PHE A 287 9.65 -15.84 25.99
C PHE A 287 8.26 -15.58 26.60
N ALA A 288 8.12 -15.64 27.92
CA ALA A 288 6.88 -15.24 28.60
C ALA A 288 6.59 -13.74 28.38
N THR A 289 7.63 -12.89 28.50
CA THR A 289 7.56 -11.45 28.21
C THR A 289 7.13 -11.21 26.77
N TYR A 290 7.70 -11.91 25.79
CA TYR A 290 7.28 -11.85 24.38
C TYR A 290 5.77 -12.07 24.22
N LYS A 291 5.24 -13.16 24.80
CA LYS A 291 3.79 -13.49 24.70
C LYS A 291 2.90 -12.37 25.23
N ILE A 292 3.28 -11.77 26.35
CA ILE A 292 2.53 -10.66 26.97
C ILE A 292 2.58 -9.42 26.07
N PHE A 293 3.73 -9.00 25.59
CA PHE A 293 3.83 -7.82 24.72
C PHE A 293 3.06 -8.03 23.40
N LYS A 294 3.09 -9.20 22.81
CA LYS A 294 2.29 -9.54 21.62
C LYS A 294 0.80 -9.48 21.90
N SER A 295 0.34 -9.99 23.04
CA SER A 295 -1.08 -9.94 23.40
C SER A 295 -1.59 -8.51 23.50
N TYR A 296 -0.76 -7.58 23.96
CA TYR A 296 -1.06 -6.14 24.01
C TYR A 296 -0.84 -5.41 22.68
N GLY A 297 -0.42 -6.11 21.64
CA GLY A 297 -0.34 -5.57 20.27
C GLY A 297 0.96 -4.89 19.91
N ALA A 298 2.04 -5.13 20.65
CA ALA A 298 3.38 -4.70 20.26
C ALA A 298 3.92 -5.52 19.07
N GLU A 299 4.75 -4.89 18.24
CA GLU A 299 5.67 -5.59 17.36
C GLU A 299 6.93 -5.92 18.13
N VAL A 300 7.33 -7.17 18.10
CA VAL A 300 8.45 -7.64 18.94
C VAL A 300 9.61 -8.13 18.09
N VAL A 301 10.82 -7.70 18.47
CA VAL A 301 12.10 -8.21 17.95
C VAL A 301 12.77 -9.00 19.06
N LEU A 302 13.15 -10.22 18.75
CA LEU A 302 13.70 -11.18 19.71
C LEU A 302 15.20 -11.35 19.47
N LEU A 303 15.99 -11.09 20.51
CA LEU A 303 17.43 -11.21 20.49
C LEU A 303 17.88 -12.30 21.47
N ASP A 304 18.78 -13.19 21.03
CA ASP A 304 19.42 -14.15 21.91
C ASP A 304 20.84 -14.47 21.43
N TYR A 305 21.72 -14.84 22.38
CA TYR A 305 23.08 -15.27 22.07
C TYR A 305 23.16 -16.73 21.63
N ASN A 306 22.13 -17.55 21.94
CA ASN A 306 22.07 -18.94 21.55
C ASN A 306 21.53 -19.08 20.13
N LEU A 307 22.43 -19.36 19.18
CA LEU A 307 22.11 -19.42 17.76
C LEU A 307 21.09 -20.50 17.41
N GLU A 308 21.19 -21.68 18.05
CA GLU A 308 20.31 -22.85 17.79
C GLU A 308 18.90 -22.55 18.26
N LYS A 309 18.75 -22.09 19.51
CA LYS A 309 17.44 -21.74 20.08
C LYS A 309 16.77 -20.60 19.32
N ILE A 310 17.52 -19.58 18.87
CA ILE A 310 16.93 -18.46 18.12
C ILE A 310 16.49 -18.89 16.72
N LYS A 311 17.22 -19.79 16.06
CA LYS A 311 16.80 -20.39 14.78
C LYS A 311 15.56 -21.26 14.94
N ASP A 312 15.50 -22.09 15.98
CA ASP A 312 14.32 -22.89 16.30
C ASP A 312 13.10 -22.00 16.57
N LEU A 313 13.28 -20.94 17.34
CA LEU A 313 12.21 -19.98 17.60
C LEU A 313 11.73 -19.28 16.31
N GLN A 314 12.65 -18.84 15.43
CA GLN A 314 12.32 -18.23 14.15
C GLN A 314 11.49 -19.14 13.23
N SER A 315 11.69 -20.47 13.32
CA SER A 315 10.89 -21.42 12.54
C SER A 315 9.44 -21.57 13.03
N LYS A 316 9.15 -21.15 14.26
CA LYS A 316 7.85 -21.33 14.93
C LYS A 316 7.01 -20.06 14.99
N ILE A 317 7.61 -18.89 14.77
CA ILE A 317 6.94 -17.58 14.87
C ILE A 317 7.28 -16.68 13.68
N GLU A 318 6.38 -15.74 13.39
CA GLU A 318 6.55 -14.77 12.29
C GLU A 318 7.37 -13.54 12.69
N ASP A 319 7.57 -13.32 14.00
CA ASP A 319 8.29 -12.15 14.51
C ASP A 319 9.80 -12.29 14.26
N LEU A 320 10.48 -11.16 14.12
CA LEU A 320 11.91 -11.12 13.80
C LEU A 320 12.75 -11.64 14.96
N CYS A 321 13.52 -12.69 14.69
CA CYS A 321 14.50 -13.28 15.61
C CYS A 321 15.91 -12.99 15.09
N ILE A 322 16.78 -12.46 15.96
CA ILE A 322 18.16 -12.09 15.59
C ILE A 322 19.13 -12.73 16.58
N HIS A 323 20.13 -13.46 16.04
CA HIS A 323 21.26 -13.93 16.85
C HIS A 323 22.11 -12.72 17.27
N CYS A 324 22.18 -12.47 18.57
CA CYS A 324 22.94 -11.33 19.12
C CYS A 324 23.44 -11.63 20.54
N ASP A 325 24.75 -11.63 20.73
CA ASP A 325 25.35 -11.56 22.06
C ASP A 325 25.48 -10.09 22.48
N VAL A 326 24.63 -9.66 23.41
CA VAL A 326 24.59 -8.27 23.89
C VAL A 326 25.86 -7.82 24.64
N ARG A 327 26.71 -8.74 25.06
CA ARG A 327 28.03 -8.47 25.66
C ARG A 327 29.04 -8.07 24.59
N ASN A 328 28.78 -8.39 23.32
CA ASN A 328 29.66 -8.08 22.19
C ASN A 328 29.15 -6.84 21.42
N LYS A 329 29.87 -5.72 21.54
CA LYS A 329 29.51 -4.47 20.88
C LYS A 329 29.37 -4.59 19.37
N LYS A 330 30.18 -5.44 18.70
CA LYS A 330 30.07 -5.67 17.25
C LYS A 330 28.77 -6.39 16.89
N ASN A 331 28.35 -7.37 17.71
CA ASN A 331 27.07 -8.08 17.52
C ASN A 331 25.90 -7.12 17.67
N VAL A 332 25.90 -6.27 18.71
CA VAL A 332 24.83 -5.28 18.94
C VAL A 332 24.75 -4.26 17.81
N LYS A 333 25.89 -3.82 17.25
CA LYS A 333 25.89 -2.91 16.10
C LYS A 333 25.38 -3.55 14.81
N LYS A 334 25.51 -4.87 14.69
CA LYS A 334 25.07 -5.62 13.51
C LYS A 334 23.58 -6.00 13.59
N ALA A 335 23.09 -6.27 14.79
CA ALA A 335 21.67 -6.57 15.05
C ALA A 335 20.78 -5.33 14.83
#